data_1a04dd18376d0b37e9e468e5dea82bac
#
_entry.id   1a04dd18376d0b37e9e468e5dea82bac
#
_cell.length_a   1.000
_cell.length_b   1.000
_cell.length_c   1.000
_cell.angle_alpha   90.00
_cell.angle_beta   90.00
_cell.angle_gamma   90.00
#
_symmetry.space_group_name_H-M   'P 1'
#
loop_
_entity.id
_entity.type
_entity.pdbx_description
1 polymer ?
#
loop_
_entity_poly.entity_id
_entity_poly.type
_entity_poly.pdbx_seq_one_letter_code
_entity_poly.pdbx_strand_id
1 'polypeptide(L)'
;ATRLMEFDALFIRTTTSLNHYTYRLAQRAAMNDIAVIDDPESIIRCTNKVYLCELFEKARIPAPASQLLFRLNDYTFEEISERLGAPFILKIPDGSFSVGMHKVGNEEELRAALGEMFEHSAVLLAQEFIPTEFDWRIGLLDGEPLFACKYYMAKGHWQIYNHAHDDTGRNLCGAWETVPLYNVPQKVIDTAVKAAALIGKGLDGVDLKLLHGKPVVNAINDNPSIDHEVEDAVLGDELYYRILNHFIHCLNRLHAQ
;
A
#
# COMPACT_ATOMS: atom_id res chain seq x y z
N ALA A 1 -19.13 16.36 7.38
CA ALA A 1 -19.06 15.71 8.70
C ALA A 1 -20.39 15.75 9.48
N THR A 2 -21.22 16.78 9.31
CA THR A 2 -22.50 16.95 10.03
C THR A 2 -23.60 16.00 9.57
N ARG A 3 -23.57 15.57 8.30
CA ARG A 3 -24.60 14.72 7.69
C ARG A 3 -24.27 13.22 7.69
N LEU A 4 -23.16 12.78 8.28
CA LEU A 4 -22.77 11.37 8.27
C LEU A 4 -23.84 10.44 8.85
N MET A 5 -24.55 10.91 9.88
CA MET A 5 -25.60 10.15 10.57
C MET A 5 -26.90 9.98 9.74
N GLU A 6 -26.98 10.56 8.55
CA GLU A 6 -28.10 10.39 7.61
C GLU A 6 -27.90 9.18 6.68
N PHE A 7 -26.75 8.48 6.79
CA PHE A 7 -26.34 7.38 5.92
C PHE A 7 -26.08 6.10 6.73
N ASP A 8 -26.38 4.96 6.13
CA ASP A 8 -26.16 3.64 6.72
C ASP A 8 -24.74 3.11 6.43
N ALA A 9 -24.08 3.61 5.40
CA ALA A 9 -22.75 3.19 4.98
C ALA A 9 -21.89 4.36 4.50
N LEU A 10 -20.57 4.22 4.67
CA LEU A 10 -19.55 5.17 4.21
C LEU A 10 -18.47 4.45 3.40
N PHE A 11 -18.31 4.83 2.13
CA PHE A 11 -17.19 4.39 1.30
C PHE A 11 -16.19 5.53 1.14
N ILE A 12 -14.99 5.38 1.69
CA ILE A 12 -13.93 6.39 1.60
C ILE A 12 -13.16 6.14 0.29
N ARG A 13 -13.15 7.15 -0.61
CA ARG A 13 -12.46 7.07 -1.91
C ARG A 13 -11.49 8.23 -2.13
N THR A 14 -10.86 8.66 -1.05
CA THR A 14 -9.78 9.65 -1.07
C THR A 14 -8.67 9.19 -0.14
N THR A 15 -7.46 9.66 -0.36
CA THR A 15 -6.27 9.28 0.42
C THR A 15 -6.54 9.29 1.91
N THR A 16 -6.26 8.16 2.55
CA THR A 16 -6.38 7.97 3.99
C THR A 16 -5.09 8.36 4.70
N SER A 17 -5.21 8.98 5.86
CA SER A 17 -4.08 9.32 6.74
C SER A 17 -4.60 9.60 8.14
N LEU A 18 -3.82 9.30 9.17
CA LEU A 18 -4.17 9.52 10.58
C LEU A 18 -4.46 10.98 10.91
N ASN A 19 -3.76 11.90 10.29
CA ASN A 19 -3.93 13.34 10.50
C ASN A 19 -4.97 13.98 9.56
N HIS A 20 -5.71 13.17 8.80
CA HIS A 20 -6.65 13.63 7.80
C HIS A 20 -8.10 13.43 8.25
N TYR A 21 -9.04 14.16 7.63
CA TYR A 21 -10.47 14.04 7.94
C TYR A 21 -11.04 12.65 7.64
N THR A 22 -10.45 11.89 6.72
CA THR A 22 -10.86 10.53 6.35
C THR A 22 -10.83 9.59 7.55
N TYR A 23 -9.73 9.58 8.31
CA TYR A 23 -9.62 8.77 9.52
C TYR A 23 -10.68 9.17 10.58
N ARG A 24 -10.91 10.49 10.77
CA ARG A 24 -11.93 10.98 11.70
C ARG A 24 -13.34 10.59 11.27
N LEU A 25 -13.62 10.56 9.96
CA LEU A 25 -14.90 10.10 9.43
C LEU A 25 -15.07 8.60 9.63
N ALA A 26 -14.02 7.80 9.33
CA ALA A 26 -14.01 6.36 9.56
C ALA A 26 -14.28 6.03 11.04
N GLN A 27 -13.57 6.68 11.97
CA GLN A 27 -13.81 6.52 13.42
C GLN A 27 -15.25 6.86 13.80
N ARG A 28 -15.76 7.99 13.32
CA ARG A 28 -17.11 8.43 13.64
C ARG A 28 -18.16 7.47 13.08
N ALA A 29 -17.96 6.95 11.87
CA ALA A 29 -18.83 5.93 11.28
C ALA A 29 -18.84 4.65 12.13
N ALA A 30 -17.66 4.10 12.43
CA ALA A 30 -17.53 2.88 13.22
C ALA A 30 -18.12 3.01 14.63
N MET A 31 -17.99 4.19 15.29
CA MET A 31 -18.56 4.45 16.62
C MET A 31 -20.09 4.60 16.63
N ASN A 32 -20.73 4.69 15.47
CA ASN A 32 -22.18 4.89 15.33
C ASN A 32 -22.81 3.81 14.45
N ASP A 33 -22.21 2.62 14.40
CA ASP A 33 -22.73 1.45 13.70
C ASP A 33 -23.01 1.70 12.20
N ILE A 34 -22.29 2.63 11.59
CA ILE A 34 -22.32 2.88 10.15
C ILE A 34 -21.29 1.97 9.49
N ALA A 35 -21.70 1.15 8.53
CA ALA A 35 -20.78 0.30 7.78
C ALA A 35 -19.76 1.18 7.04
N VAL A 36 -18.47 0.93 7.23
CA VAL A 36 -17.41 1.76 6.63
C VAL A 36 -16.35 0.93 5.93
N ILE A 37 -15.97 1.35 4.75
CA ILE A 37 -14.77 0.95 4.02
C ILE A 37 -13.98 2.24 3.72
N ASP A 38 -12.76 2.43 4.17
CA ASP A 38 -12.02 1.51 5.03
C ASP A 38 -12.23 1.86 6.49
N ASP A 39 -12.16 0.83 7.31
CA ASP A 39 -12.35 0.99 8.75
C ASP A 39 -11.11 1.65 9.42
N PRO A 40 -11.29 2.25 10.62
CA PRO A 40 -10.21 2.99 11.28
C PRO A 40 -8.98 2.14 11.58
N GLU A 41 -9.14 0.85 11.84
CA GLU A 41 -8.04 -0.04 12.20
C GLU A 41 -7.20 -0.37 10.96
N SER A 42 -7.83 -0.63 9.82
CA SER A 42 -7.18 -0.81 8.52
C SER A 42 -6.37 0.44 8.14
N ILE A 43 -6.94 1.63 8.31
CA ILE A 43 -6.23 2.90 8.06
C ILE A 43 -4.98 3.02 8.94
N ILE A 44 -5.08 2.74 10.25
CA ILE A 44 -3.93 2.79 11.18
C ILE A 44 -2.83 1.81 10.73
N ARG A 45 -3.21 0.57 10.42
CA ARG A 45 -2.26 -0.48 10.06
C ARG A 45 -1.55 -0.20 8.75
N CYS A 46 -2.26 0.29 7.74
CA CYS A 46 -1.69 0.55 6.42
C CYS A 46 -0.87 1.84 6.34
N THR A 47 -1.21 2.87 7.12
CA THR A 47 -0.55 4.17 7.05
C THR A 47 0.91 4.10 7.49
N ASN A 48 1.26 3.28 8.47
CA ASN A 48 2.60 3.24 9.05
C ASN A 48 3.42 2.04 8.57
N LYS A 49 4.42 2.31 7.71
CA LYS A 49 5.28 1.27 7.11
C LYS A 49 6.14 0.51 8.12
N VAL A 50 6.51 1.14 9.25
CA VAL A 50 7.24 0.47 10.32
C VAL A 50 6.36 -0.59 10.95
N TYR A 51 5.13 -0.22 11.30
CA TYR A 51 4.15 -1.16 11.85
C TYR A 51 3.90 -2.35 10.90
N LEU A 52 3.75 -2.07 9.59
CA LEU A 52 3.58 -3.13 8.59
C LEU A 52 4.78 -4.08 8.54
N CYS A 53 6.01 -3.55 8.58
CA CYS A 53 7.22 -4.38 8.59
C CYS A 53 7.26 -5.31 9.81
N GLU A 54 6.99 -4.78 11.00
CA GLU A 54 6.94 -5.58 12.25
C GLU A 54 5.81 -6.63 12.21
N LEU A 55 4.65 -6.25 11.65
CA LEU A 55 3.52 -7.15 11.48
C LEU A 55 3.84 -8.32 10.54
N PHE A 56 4.49 -8.03 9.41
CA PHE A 56 4.92 -9.04 8.44
C PHE A 56 5.97 -9.98 9.03
N GLU A 57 6.97 -9.43 9.74
CA GLU A 57 7.99 -10.24 10.40
C GLU A 57 7.38 -11.20 11.43
N LYS A 58 6.51 -10.68 12.32
CA LYS A 58 5.79 -11.49 13.32
C LYS A 58 4.94 -12.58 12.70
N ALA A 59 4.25 -12.27 11.61
CA ALA A 59 3.36 -13.21 10.89
C ALA A 59 4.10 -14.08 9.88
N ARG A 60 5.42 -13.90 9.71
CA ARG A 60 6.26 -14.59 8.71
C ARG A 60 5.75 -14.40 7.28
N ILE A 61 5.24 -13.23 6.96
CA ILE A 61 4.90 -12.84 5.59
C ILE A 61 6.20 -12.46 4.88
N PRO A 62 6.48 -13.02 3.70
CA PRO A 62 7.65 -12.63 2.92
C PRO A 62 7.57 -11.14 2.54
N ALA A 63 8.55 -10.36 2.99
CA ALA A 63 8.69 -8.94 2.70
C ALA A 63 10.17 -8.61 2.45
N PRO A 64 10.50 -7.49 1.78
CA PRO A 64 11.87 -7.06 1.62
C PRO A 64 12.56 -6.84 2.96
N ALA A 65 13.83 -7.21 3.07
CA ALA A 65 14.62 -6.96 4.28
C ALA A 65 14.59 -5.48 4.63
N SER A 66 14.42 -5.16 5.91
CA SER A 66 14.23 -3.78 6.36
C SER A 66 15.00 -3.49 7.63
N GLN A 67 15.35 -2.22 7.83
CA GLN A 67 16.05 -1.70 9.00
C GLN A 67 15.52 -0.32 9.36
N LEU A 68 15.28 -0.08 10.66
CA LEU A 68 14.93 1.25 11.17
C LEU A 68 16.18 2.08 11.37
N LEU A 69 16.14 3.33 10.93
CA LEU A 69 17.17 4.33 11.15
C LEU A 69 16.57 5.46 12.01
N PHE A 70 17.30 5.86 13.05
CA PHE A 70 16.87 6.89 13.99
C PHE A 70 17.75 8.14 13.83
N ARG A 71 17.16 9.33 13.86
CA ARG A 71 17.83 10.63 13.67
C ARG A 71 19.06 10.84 14.57
N LEU A 72 19.06 10.26 15.76
CA LEU A 72 20.13 10.47 16.74
C LEU A 72 21.33 9.53 16.58
N ASN A 73 21.28 8.62 15.61
CA ASN A 73 22.36 7.66 15.36
C ASN A 73 23.11 8.03 14.09
N ASP A 74 24.39 7.70 14.07
CA ASP A 74 25.20 7.77 12.86
C ASP A 74 25.09 6.45 12.09
N TYR A 75 25.06 6.54 10.75
CA TYR A 75 24.97 5.39 9.84
C TYR A 75 25.95 5.58 8.70
N THR A 76 26.57 4.49 8.26
CA THR A 76 27.37 4.44 7.06
C THR A 76 26.67 3.61 5.97
N PHE A 77 27.00 3.89 4.72
CA PHE A 77 26.46 3.12 3.60
C PHE A 77 26.87 1.63 3.69
N GLU A 78 28.10 1.36 4.12
CA GLU A 78 28.63 0.01 4.27
C GLU A 78 27.79 -0.81 5.26
N GLU A 79 27.54 -0.29 6.47
CA GLU A 79 26.75 -0.97 7.50
C GLU A 79 25.33 -1.31 7.05
N ILE A 80 24.66 -0.40 6.34
CA ILE A 80 23.31 -0.65 5.84
C ILE A 80 23.34 -1.62 4.67
N SER A 81 24.30 -1.47 3.75
CA SER A 81 24.39 -2.30 2.54
C SER A 81 24.81 -3.76 2.84
N GLU A 82 25.58 -4.00 3.90
CA GLU A 82 25.88 -5.36 4.37
C GLU A 82 24.61 -6.15 4.71
N ARG A 83 23.59 -5.47 5.21
CA ARG A 83 22.33 -6.10 5.61
C ARG A 83 21.28 -6.13 4.49
N LEU A 84 21.16 -5.05 3.73
CA LEU A 84 20.08 -4.85 2.77
C LEU A 84 20.50 -5.05 1.31
N GLY A 85 21.79 -5.15 1.03
CA GLY A 85 22.34 -5.06 -0.31
C GLY A 85 22.41 -3.62 -0.81
N ALA A 86 23.05 -3.43 -1.97
CA ALA A 86 23.16 -2.13 -2.63
C ALA A 86 22.66 -2.22 -4.09
N PRO A 87 21.92 -1.21 -4.57
CA PRO A 87 21.36 -0.09 -3.81
C PRO A 87 20.22 -0.52 -2.88
N PHE A 88 19.85 0.32 -1.91
CA PHE A 88 18.68 0.17 -1.05
C PHE A 88 17.78 1.41 -1.11
N ILE A 89 16.58 1.31 -0.51
CA ILE A 89 15.59 2.39 -0.51
C ILE A 89 15.44 2.96 0.89
N LEU A 90 15.47 4.27 1.02
CA LEU A 90 15.03 4.99 2.22
C LEU A 90 13.60 5.48 2.05
N LYS A 91 12.79 5.32 3.10
CA LYS A 91 11.36 5.71 3.11
C LYS A 91 11.03 6.45 4.40
N ILE A 92 10.17 7.49 4.29
CA ILE A 92 9.49 8.05 5.44
C ILE A 92 8.34 7.08 5.81
N PRO A 93 8.15 6.72 7.10
CA PRO A 93 7.14 5.73 7.52
C PRO A 93 5.72 6.05 7.05
N ASP A 94 5.29 7.29 7.19
CA ASP A 94 3.92 7.73 6.93
C ASP A 94 3.71 8.32 5.52
N GLY A 95 4.67 8.11 4.60
CA GLY A 95 4.59 8.58 3.20
C GLY A 95 3.65 7.73 2.34
N SER A 96 2.96 8.36 1.38
CA SER A 96 2.08 7.71 0.38
C SER A 96 2.57 8.00 -1.05
N PHE A 97 2.09 7.24 -2.03
CA PHE A 97 2.34 7.46 -3.48
C PHE A 97 3.81 7.58 -3.86
N SER A 98 4.69 6.81 -3.22
CA SER A 98 6.14 6.86 -3.47
C SER A 98 6.81 8.22 -3.21
N VAL A 99 6.13 9.15 -2.54
CA VAL A 99 6.69 10.44 -2.12
C VAL A 99 7.59 10.24 -0.90
N GLY A 100 8.72 10.96 -0.84
CA GLY A 100 9.68 10.84 0.27
C GLY A 100 10.41 9.49 0.27
N MET A 101 10.75 8.97 -0.91
CA MET A 101 11.56 7.76 -1.08
C MET A 101 12.82 8.10 -1.87
N HIS A 102 13.97 7.65 -1.36
CA HIS A 102 15.27 7.79 -2.02
C HIS A 102 15.90 6.43 -2.27
N LYS A 103 16.40 6.22 -3.48
CA LYS A 103 17.24 5.08 -3.83
C LYS A 103 18.69 5.48 -3.60
N VAL A 104 19.39 4.72 -2.76
CA VAL A 104 20.74 5.01 -2.26
C VAL A 104 21.70 3.94 -2.75
N GLY A 105 22.72 4.35 -3.51
CA GLY A 105 23.71 3.47 -4.10
C GLY A 105 25.13 3.71 -3.60
N ASN A 106 25.36 4.76 -2.78
CA ASN A 106 26.68 5.12 -2.25
C ASN A 106 26.56 6.02 -1.01
N GLU A 107 27.70 6.29 -0.36
CA GLU A 107 27.79 7.09 0.88
C GLU A 107 27.33 8.55 0.69
N GLU A 108 27.63 9.16 -0.45
CA GLU A 108 27.25 10.56 -0.74
C GLU A 108 25.71 10.70 -0.83
N GLU A 109 25.08 9.78 -1.58
CA GLU A 109 23.62 9.71 -1.67
C GLU A 109 22.97 9.43 -0.32
N LEU A 110 23.59 8.56 0.51
CA LEU A 110 23.09 8.29 1.86
C LEU A 110 23.08 9.55 2.71
N ARG A 111 24.21 10.27 2.77
CA ARG A 111 24.30 11.48 3.59
C ARG A 111 23.33 12.56 3.14
N ALA A 112 23.18 12.76 1.84
CA ALA A 112 22.23 13.72 1.29
C ALA A 112 20.78 13.34 1.66
N ALA A 113 20.40 12.08 1.47
CA ALA A 113 19.04 11.59 1.76
C ALA A 113 18.74 11.63 3.27
N LEU A 114 19.68 11.22 4.14
CA LEU A 114 19.48 11.29 5.60
C LEU A 114 19.32 12.74 6.08
N GLY A 115 20.15 13.66 5.55
CA GLY A 115 20.05 15.09 5.86
C GLY A 115 18.68 15.66 5.56
N GLU A 116 18.16 15.41 4.37
CA GLU A 116 16.84 15.87 3.94
C GLU A 116 15.71 15.18 4.73
N MET A 117 15.71 13.84 4.77
CA MET A 117 14.57 13.08 5.28
C MET A 117 14.41 13.20 6.80
N PHE A 118 15.52 13.33 7.55
CA PHE A 118 15.47 13.54 8.99
C PHE A 118 14.99 14.94 9.40
N GLU A 119 14.87 15.89 8.48
CA GLU A 119 14.16 17.15 8.76
C GLU A 119 12.64 16.90 8.92
N HIS A 120 12.11 15.89 8.25
CA HIS A 120 10.68 15.59 8.20
C HIS A 120 10.23 14.43 9.09
N SER A 121 11.15 13.53 9.48
CA SER A 121 10.83 12.36 10.31
C SER A 121 11.95 12.09 11.32
N ALA A 122 11.60 11.60 12.50
CA ALA A 122 12.59 11.15 13.50
C ALA A 122 13.08 9.71 13.24
N VAL A 123 12.32 8.95 12.42
CA VAL A 123 12.58 7.56 12.07
C VAL A 123 12.43 7.39 10.57
N LEU A 124 13.35 6.66 9.95
CA LEU A 124 13.28 6.27 8.55
C LEU A 124 13.29 4.74 8.45
N LEU A 125 12.75 4.22 7.37
CA LEU A 125 12.83 2.81 7.01
C LEU A 125 13.82 2.66 5.85
N ALA A 126 14.94 1.98 6.09
CA ALA A 126 15.81 1.48 5.03
C ALA A 126 15.32 0.09 4.61
N GLN A 127 15.20 -0.16 3.32
CA GLN A 127 14.63 -1.40 2.79
C GLN A 127 15.41 -1.89 1.57
N GLU A 128 15.58 -3.21 1.47
CA GLU A 128 16.14 -3.90 0.31
C GLU A 128 15.47 -3.42 -0.98
N PHE A 129 16.27 -3.09 -1.98
CA PHE A 129 15.78 -2.76 -3.31
C PHE A 129 15.61 -4.02 -4.14
N ILE A 130 14.37 -4.35 -4.48
CA ILE A 130 14.03 -5.46 -5.36
C ILE A 130 13.64 -4.90 -6.73
N PRO A 131 14.52 -4.99 -7.74
CA PRO A 131 14.20 -4.55 -9.09
C PRO A 131 13.19 -5.51 -9.73
N THR A 132 12.11 -4.95 -10.27
CA THR A 132 11.08 -5.68 -11.01
C THR A 132 10.66 -4.88 -12.22
N GLU A 133 10.21 -5.54 -13.26
CA GLU A 133 9.64 -4.90 -14.45
C GLU A 133 8.24 -4.34 -14.13
N PHE A 134 7.50 -5.06 -13.30
CA PHE A 134 6.20 -4.66 -12.79
C PHE A 134 5.99 -5.16 -11.36
N ASP A 135 5.07 -4.53 -10.65
CA ASP A 135 4.54 -5.01 -9.39
C ASP A 135 3.12 -5.55 -9.58
N TRP A 136 2.83 -6.67 -8.93
CA TRP A 136 1.46 -7.13 -8.80
C TRP A 136 0.71 -6.28 -7.78
N ARG A 137 -0.51 -5.86 -8.12
CA ARG A 137 -1.51 -5.41 -7.16
C ARG A 137 -2.66 -6.40 -7.15
N ILE A 138 -2.88 -7.03 -6.00
CA ILE A 138 -4.03 -7.88 -5.78
C ILE A 138 -5.01 -7.11 -4.91
N GLY A 139 -6.18 -6.78 -5.48
CA GLY A 139 -7.29 -6.22 -4.74
C GLY A 139 -8.06 -7.33 -4.03
N LEU A 140 -8.34 -7.13 -2.75
CA LEU A 140 -9.13 -8.06 -1.94
C LEU A 140 -10.30 -7.32 -1.30
N LEU A 141 -11.41 -8.01 -1.15
CA LEU A 141 -12.59 -7.52 -0.44
C LEU A 141 -13.02 -8.59 0.58
N ASP A 142 -13.07 -8.24 1.86
CA ASP A 142 -13.36 -9.18 2.97
C ASP A 142 -12.44 -10.42 2.95
N GLY A 143 -11.16 -10.22 2.57
CA GLY A 143 -10.16 -11.29 2.45
C GLY A 143 -10.23 -12.14 1.18
N GLU A 144 -11.24 -11.93 0.32
CA GLU A 144 -11.41 -12.65 -0.94
C GLU A 144 -10.80 -11.86 -2.12
N PRO A 145 -10.02 -12.49 -3.01
CA PRO A 145 -9.46 -11.82 -4.18
C PRO A 145 -10.56 -11.25 -5.09
N LEU A 146 -10.44 -9.97 -5.42
CA LEU A 146 -11.41 -9.24 -6.23
C LEU A 146 -10.88 -8.95 -7.64
N PHE A 147 -9.67 -8.37 -7.74
CA PHE A 147 -9.02 -8.06 -9.00
C PHE A 147 -7.50 -8.24 -8.91
N ALA A 148 -6.82 -8.29 -10.06
CA ALA A 148 -5.38 -8.33 -10.14
C ALA A 148 -4.87 -7.44 -11.28
N CYS A 149 -3.89 -6.59 -10.97
CA CYS A 149 -3.22 -5.72 -11.93
C CYS A 149 -1.70 -5.93 -11.87
N LYS A 150 -1.06 -5.76 -13.01
CA LYS A 150 0.39 -5.50 -13.11
C LYS A 150 0.57 -4.01 -13.32
N TYR A 151 1.35 -3.38 -12.47
CA TYR A 151 1.77 -1.99 -12.65
C TYR A 151 3.23 -1.96 -13.04
N TYR A 152 3.49 -1.57 -14.28
CA TYR A 152 4.84 -1.50 -14.83
C TYR A 152 5.58 -0.27 -14.29
N MET A 153 6.89 -0.40 -14.15
CA MET A 153 7.74 0.73 -13.78
C MET A 153 7.68 1.80 -14.87
N ALA A 154 7.69 3.07 -14.48
CA ALA A 154 7.76 4.18 -15.42
C ALA A 154 9.04 4.07 -16.26
N LYS A 155 8.98 4.45 -17.55
CA LYS A 155 10.08 4.28 -18.49
C LYS A 155 11.37 4.92 -17.97
N GLY A 156 12.41 4.10 -17.82
CA GLY A 156 13.71 4.54 -17.30
C GLY A 156 13.71 4.88 -15.81
N HIS A 157 12.68 4.49 -15.07
CA HIS A 157 12.56 4.75 -13.64
C HIS A 157 12.37 3.43 -12.85
N TRP A 158 12.67 3.47 -11.56
CA TRP A 158 12.60 2.31 -10.67
C TRP A 158 11.27 2.23 -9.86
N GLN A 159 10.39 3.20 -10.08
CA GLN A 159 9.05 3.29 -9.48
C GLN A 159 7.98 3.30 -10.56
N ILE A 160 6.76 2.94 -10.20
CA ILE A 160 5.56 3.02 -11.04
C ILE A 160 5.25 4.48 -11.39
N TYR A 161 5.42 5.39 -10.41
CA TYR A 161 5.23 6.83 -10.59
C TYR A 161 6.59 7.52 -10.70
N ASN A 162 6.78 8.27 -11.77
CA ASN A 162 7.88 9.23 -11.87
C ASN A 162 7.29 10.62 -11.61
N HIS A 163 7.69 11.23 -10.50
CA HIS A 163 7.21 12.55 -10.09
C HIS A 163 7.85 13.70 -10.89
N ALA A 164 8.78 13.40 -11.80
CA ALA A 164 9.19 14.36 -12.82
C ALA A 164 8.02 14.59 -13.79
N HIS A 165 7.72 15.85 -14.06
CA HIS A 165 6.71 16.22 -15.04
C HIS A 165 7.27 16.10 -16.45
N ASP A 166 6.42 15.70 -17.41
CA ASP A 166 6.74 15.86 -18.85
C ASP A 166 6.63 17.35 -19.24
N ASP A 167 6.96 17.65 -20.50
CA ASP A 167 6.87 19.02 -21.05
C ASP A 167 5.43 19.59 -21.01
N THR A 168 4.42 18.76 -20.76
CA THR A 168 3.01 19.15 -20.59
C THR A 168 2.59 19.29 -19.13
N GLY A 169 3.51 19.06 -18.18
CA GLY A 169 3.24 19.11 -16.73
C GLY A 169 2.52 17.88 -16.18
N ARG A 170 2.44 16.77 -16.94
CA ARG A 170 1.81 15.53 -16.48
C ARG A 170 2.83 14.64 -15.78
N ASN A 171 2.41 13.99 -14.70
CA ASN A 171 3.21 12.94 -14.06
C ASN A 171 3.40 11.77 -15.03
N LEU A 172 4.64 11.34 -15.15
CA LEU A 172 4.97 10.14 -15.91
C LEU A 172 4.66 8.93 -15.04
N CYS A 173 3.74 8.08 -15.48
CA CYS A 173 3.45 6.79 -14.84
C CYS A 173 3.76 5.63 -15.77
N GLY A 174 3.98 4.45 -15.20
CA GLY A 174 4.13 3.21 -15.95
C GLY A 174 2.79 2.77 -16.57
N ALA A 175 2.86 1.83 -17.49
CA ALA A 175 1.68 1.15 -18.03
C ALA A 175 1.06 0.21 -16.97
N TRP A 176 -0.16 -0.22 -17.20
CA TRP A 176 -0.83 -1.23 -16.39
C TRP A 176 -1.46 -2.31 -17.28
N GLU A 177 -1.68 -3.47 -16.68
CA GLU A 177 -2.37 -4.60 -17.31
C GLU A 177 -3.24 -5.28 -16.27
N THR A 178 -4.56 -5.28 -16.47
CA THR A 178 -5.47 -6.02 -15.58
C THR A 178 -5.57 -7.47 -16.05
N VAL A 179 -5.35 -8.37 -15.11
CA VAL A 179 -5.21 -9.81 -15.39
C VAL A 179 -6.34 -10.56 -14.71
N PRO A 180 -7.07 -11.45 -15.42
CA PRO A 180 -8.02 -12.35 -14.77
C PRO A 180 -7.36 -13.15 -13.63
N LEU A 181 -8.03 -13.27 -12.49
CA LEU A 181 -7.48 -13.93 -11.30
C LEU A 181 -6.96 -15.35 -11.58
N TYR A 182 -7.61 -16.10 -12.46
CA TYR A 182 -7.18 -17.46 -12.84
C TYR A 182 -5.87 -17.51 -13.65
N ASN A 183 -5.38 -16.36 -14.15
CA ASN A 183 -4.09 -16.21 -14.82
C ASN A 183 -2.98 -15.73 -13.88
N VAL A 184 -3.31 -15.39 -12.63
CA VAL A 184 -2.32 -14.99 -11.62
C VAL A 184 -1.69 -16.23 -10.99
N PRO A 185 -0.36 -16.27 -10.80
CA PRO A 185 0.24 -17.40 -10.10
C PRO A 185 -0.37 -17.60 -8.70
N GLN A 186 -0.83 -18.79 -8.38
CA GLN A 186 -1.54 -19.08 -7.13
C GLN A 186 -0.79 -18.60 -5.89
N LYS A 187 0.54 -18.76 -5.87
CA LYS A 187 1.40 -18.28 -4.76
C LYS A 187 1.34 -16.77 -4.54
N VAL A 188 1.07 -15.97 -5.59
CA VAL A 188 0.89 -14.50 -5.47
C VAL A 188 -0.42 -14.23 -4.76
N ILE A 189 -1.51 -14.89 -5.19
CA ILE A 189 -2.83 -14.81 -4.55
C ILE A 189 -2.74 -15.24 -3.08
N ASP A 190 -2.17 -16.42 -2.80
CA ASP A 190 -2.08 -16.95 -1.42
C ASP A 190 -1.29 -16.02 -0.49
N THR A 191 -0.23 -15.38 -1.02
CA THR A 191 0.56 -14.44 -0.23
C THR A 191 -0.21 -13.15 0.02
N ALA A 192 -0.93 -12.63 -0.98
CA ALA A 192 -1.79 -11.47 -0.84
C ALA A 192 -2.90 -11.69 0.21
N VAL A 193 -3.61 -12.82 0.11
CA VAL A 193 -4.67 -13.19 1.08
C VAL A 193 -4.13 -13.27 2.51
N LYS A 194 -2.98 -13.93 2.71
CA LYS A 194 -2.35 -14.01 4.04
C LYS A 194 -1.94 -12.65 4.59
N ALA A 195 -1.46 -11.76 3.73
CA ALA A 195 -1.04 -10.43 4.14
C ALA A 195 -2.25 -9.54 4.48
N ALA A 196 -3.28 -9.52 3.63
CA ALA A 196 -4.51 -8.76 3.86
C ALA A 196 -5.26 -9.21 5.12
N ALA A 197 -5.23 -10.51 5.46
CA ALA A 197 -5.83 -11.03 6.70
C ALA A 197 -5.24 -10.41 7.97
N LEU A 198 -4.09 -9.75 7.90
CA LEU A 198 -3.49 -9.02 9.02
C LEU A 198 -4.03 -7.59 9.15
N ILE A 199 -4.70 -7.08 8.13
CA ILE A 199 -5.16 -5.69 8.05
C ILE A 199 -6.61 -5.59 8.53
N GLY A 200 -7.54 -6.14 7.80
CA GLY A 200 -8.95 -6.00 8.10
C GLY A 200 -9.84 -6.84 7.19
N LYS A 201 -11.08 -6.39 7.03
CA LYS A 201 -12.09 -7.03 6.20
C LYS A 201 -12.68 -6.06 5.16
N GLY A 202 -12.04 -4.94 4.94
CA GLY A 202 -12.43 -3.94 3.97
C GLY A 202 -11.95 -4.26 2.56
N LEU A 203 -11.66 -3.20 1.81
CA LEU A 203 -11.10 -3.26 0.48
C LEU A 203 -9.59 -2.99 0.55
N ASP A 204 -8.78 -4.04 0.46
CA ASP A 204 -7.33 -3.96 0.54
C ASP A 204 -6.67 -4.11 -0.84
N GLY A 205 -5.59 -3.38 -1.07
CA GLY A 205 -4.71 -3.56 -2.22
C GLY A 205 -3.32 -4.00 -1.77
N VAL A 206 -2.95 -5.24 -2.06
CA VAL A 206 -1.64 -5.80 -1.72
C VAL A 206 -0.70 -5.68 -2.91
N ASP A 207 0.41 -4.96 -2.71
CA ASP A 207 1.46 -4.80 -3.71
C ASP A 207 2.56 -5.85 -3.48
N LEU A 208 2.83 -6.67 -4.51
CA LEU A 208 3.82 -7.73 -4.42
C LEU A 208 4.85 -7.64 -5.55
N LYS A 209 6.09 -7.89 -5.18
CA LYS A 209 7.19 -8.11 -6.11
C LYS A 209 7.49 -9.61 -6.23
N LEU A 210 8.12 -10.01 -7.34
CA LEU A 210 8.62 -11.38 -7.51
C LEU A 210 10.15 -11.39 -7.39
N LEU A 211 10.66 -11.85 -6.26
CA LEU A 211 12.09 -12.08 -6.05
C LEU A 211 12.42 -13.55 -6.35
N HIS A 212 13.18 -13.78 -7.43
CA HIS A 212 13.49 -15.15 -7.91
C HIS A 212 12.26 -16.04 -8.03
N GLY A 213 11.17 -15.46 -8.53
CA GLY A 213 9.89 -16.15 -8.69
C GLY A 213 9.12 -16.41 -7.38
N LYS A 214 9.56 -15.90 -6.24
CA LYS A 214 8.84 -15.93 -4.96
C LYS A 214 8.18 -14.59 -4.70
N PRO A 215 6.88 -14.54 -4.33
CA PRO A 215 6.22 -13.28 -4.01
C PRO A 215 6.72 -12.74 -2.67
N VAL A 216 6.99 -11.45 -2.63
CA VAL A 216 7.28 -10.66 -1.43
C VAL A 216 6.35 -9.46 -1.37
N VAL A 217 5.76 -9.19 -0.22
CA VAL A 217 4.81 -8.08 -0.03
C VAL A 217 5.58 -6.79 0.14
N ASN A 218 5.41 -5.86 -0.80
CA ASN A 218 6.06 -4.56 -0.77
C ASN A 218 5.24 -3.50 -0.01
N ALA A 219 3.91 -3.56 -0.11
CA ALA A 219 2.98 -2.67 0.59
C ALA A 219 1.58 -3.28 0.68
N ILE A 220 0.78 -2.76 1.61
CA ILE A 220 -0.68 -2.95 1.63
C ILE A 220 -1.32 -1.57 1.74
N ASN A 221 -2.34 -1.35 0.95
CA ASN A 221 -3.11 -0.11 0.89
C ASN A 221 -4.55 -0.39 1.34
N ASP A 222 -5.02 0.33 2.34
CA ASP A 222 -6.39 0.30 2.84
C ASP A 222 -7.40 0.96 1.88
N ASN A 223 -6.92 1.75 0.93
CA ASN A 223 -7.75 2.45 -0.05
C ASN A 223 -7.13 2.34 -1.45
N PRO A 224 -7.10 1.12 -2.04
CA PRO A 224 -6.53 0.92 -3.37
C PRO A 224 -7.37 1.60 -4.43
N SER A 225 -6.75 1.99 -5.54
CA SER A 225 -7.46 2.47 -6.72
C SER A 225 -8.44 1.41 -7.22
N ILE A 226 -9.58 1.87 -7.75
CA ILE A 226 -10.58 1.09 -8.50
C ILE A 226 -11.06 1.94 -9.68
N ASP A 227 -10.10 2.37 -10.49
CA ASP A 227 -10.35 3.30 -11.58
C ASP A 227 -10.94 2.58 -12.80
N HIS A 228 -11.82 3.29 -13.51
CA HIS A 228 -12.44 2.77 -14.71
C HIS A 228 -11.41 2.45 -15.79
N GLU A 229 -11.58 1.32 -16.50
CA GLU A 229 -10.66 0.77 -17.51
C GLU A 229 -9.27 0.39 -16.96
N VAL A 230 -9.08 0.45 -15.64
CA VAL A 230 -7.86 -0.01 -14.96
C VAL A 230 -8.22 -1.24 -14.12
N GLU A 231 -8.57 -1.07 -12.86
CA GLU A 231 -8.84 -2.19 -11.97
C GLU A 231 -10.15 -2.92 -12.31
N ASP A 232 -11.12 -2.22 -12.89
CA ASP A 232 -12.39 -2.82 -13.33
C ASP A 232 -12.33 -3.45 -14.74
N ALA A 233 -11.22 -3.35 -15.47
CA ALA A 233 -11.14 -3.76 -16.89
C ALA A 233 -11.52 -5.23 -17.16
N VAL A 234 -11.40 -6.12 -16.17
CA VAL A 234 -11.82 -7.54 -16.30
C VAL A 234 -13.23 -7.78 -15.79
N LEU A 235 -13.61 -7.17 -14.66
CA LEU A 235 -14.89 -7.38 -14.01
C LEU A 235 -15.98 -6.40 -14.46
N GLY A 236 -15.61 -5.24 -15.00
CA GLY A 236 -16.56 -4.17 -15.29
C GLY A 236 -17.37 -3.78 -14.06
N ASP A 237 -18.66 -3.58 -14.24
CA ASP A 237 -19.61 -3.21 -13.17
C ASP A 237 -19.67 -4.22 -12.04
N GLU A 238 -19.33 -5.49 -12.30
CA GLU A 238 -19.33 -6.56 -11.29
C GLU A 238 -18.41 -6.23 -10.10
N LEU A 239 -17.29 -5.53 -10.33
CA LEU A 239 -16.41 -5.08 -9.26
C LEU A 239 -17.18 -4.22 -8.26
N TYR A 240 -17.91 -3.25 -8.75
CA TYR A 240 -18.67 -2.31 -7.91
C TYR A 240 -19.86 -2.98 -7.24
N TYR A 241 -20.56 -3.91 -7.93
CA TYR A 241 -21.63 -4.70 -7.32
C TYR A 241 -21.15 -5.55 -6.16
N ARG A 242 -19.96 -6.15 -6.23
CA ARG A 242 -19.38 -6.90 -5.11
C ARG A 242 -19.10 -6.02 -3.91
N ILE A 243 -18.57 -4.80 -4.13
CA ILE A 243 -18.33 -3.84 -3.05
C ILE A 243 -19.66 -3.42 -2.40
N LEU A 244 -20.68 -3.10 -3.21
CA LEU A 244 -22.01 -2.74 -2.69
C LEU A 244 -22.65 -3.89 -1.91
N ASN A 245 -22.56 -5.12 -2.42
CA ASN A 245 -23.05 -6.31 -1.72
C ASN A 245 -22.33 -6.54 -0.38
N HIS A 246 -21.03 -6.26 -0.31
CA HIS A 246 -20.30 -6.33 0.95
C HIS A 246 -20.87 -5.33 1.97
N PHE A 247 -21.19 -4.10 1.58
CA PHE A 247 -21.89 -3.14 2.46
C PHE A 247 -23.22 -3.68 2.95
N ILE A 248 -24.04 -4.27 2.07
CA ILE A 248 -25.31 -4.87 2.44
C ILE A 248 -25.11 -5.98 3.49
N HIS A 249 -24.09 -6.84 3.31
CA HIS A 249 -23.74 -7.86 4.31
C HIS A 249 -23.30 -7.25 5.66
N CYS A 250 -22.53 -6.17 5.65
CA CYS A 250 -22.15 -5.47 6.85
C CYS A 250 -23.37 -4.89 7.60
N LEU A 251 -24.28 -4.23 6.88
CA LEU A 251 -25.51 -3.68 7.45
C LEU A 251 -26.39 -4.77 8.06
N ASN A 252 -26.58 -5.89 7.36
CA ASN A 252 -27.36 -7.01 7.88
C ASN A 252 -26.75 -7.59 9.18
N ARG A 253 -25.42 -7.60 9.32
CA ARG A 253 -24.74 -8.02 10.55
C ARG A 253 -24.94 -7.03 11.70
N LEU A 254 -24.90 -5.74 11.40
CA LEU A 254 -25.11 -4.67 12.41
C LEU A 254 -26.55 -4.70 12.96
N HIS A 255 -27.54 -4.93 12.08
CA HIS A 255 -28.95 -4.99 12.49
C HIS A 255 -29.36 -6.30 13.16
N ALA A 256 -28.52 -7.34 13.11
CA ALA A 256 -28.77 -8.63 13.76
C ALA A 256 -28.22 -8.73 15.19
N GLN A 257 -27.49 -7.71 15.65
CA GLN A 257 -26.99 -7.57 17.02
C GLN A 257 -27.94 -6.71 17.86
#